data_0ef9f44b5ad66d6b70d24379a8f1d0b7
#
_entry.id   0ef9f44b5ad66d6b70d24379a8f1d0b7
#
_cell.length_a   1.000
_cell.length_b   1.000
_cell.length_c   1.000
_cell.angle_alpha   90.00
_cell.angle_beta   90.00
_cell.angle_gamma   90.00
#
_symmetry.space_group_name_H-M   'P 1'
#
loop_
_entity.id
_entity.type
_entity.pdbx_description
1 polymer ?
#
loop_
_entity_poly.entity_id
_entity_poly.type
_entity_poly.pdbx_seq_one_letter_code
_entity_poly.pdbx_strand_id
1 'polypeptide(L)'
;NTNTEDYVAWCWKESTTSGFDIDLFDGTGATRTEAHGLSAVPHFWVISRLDEADGSRWCVYHHKNTDAPETDNLQLSTDAATVDVTRWNDTAPTSSVFSLSDDTSVNGDGGEFSAYLWTGKQGFSKFGTYEGTGNADGAFVYTGFRPAFVLMKCIDSAGTDWNIWDNRRPGYNPNYYLPPNKNLAEVTAHELDLLSNGFKARANNNDQNKAANTYIYAAFAEAPFVNSNGVP
;
A
#
# COMPACT_ATOMS: atom_id res chain seq x y z
N ASN A 1 14.56 -15.43 12.97
CA ASN A 1 15.63 -14.45 12.81
C ASN A 1 16.97 -15.05 13.23
N THR A 2 18.05 -14.56 12.66
CA THR A 2 19.41 -14.93 13.02
C THR A 2 20.01 -13.82 13.88
N ASN A 3 20.94 -14.19 14.80
CA ASN A 3 21.47 -13.26 15.82
C ASN A 3 22.42 -12.17 15.27
N THR A 4 22.66 -12.15 13.95
CA THR A 4 23.60 -11.23 13.28
C THR A 4 22.94 -10.37 12.20
N GLU A 5 21.63 -10.41 12.09
CA GLU A 5 20.86 -9.68 11.06
C GLU A 5 19.98 -8.62 11.73
N ASP A 6 19.88 -7.47 11.08
CA ASP A 6 18.99 -6.38 11.48
C ASP A 6 17.59 -6.60 10.92
N TYR A 7 16.58 -6.30 11.71
CA TYR A 7 15.16 -6.44 11.36
C TYR A 7 14.44 -5.13 11.59
N VAL A 8 13.47 -4.85 10.72
CA VAL A 8 12.49 -3.78 10.90
C VAL A 8 11.10 -4.38 11.06
N ALA A 9 10.30 -3.84 11.95
CA ALA A 9 8.89 -4.18 12.10
C ALA A 9 8.06 -2.90 12.05
N TRP A 10 7.05 -2.89 11.15
CA TRP A 10 6.05 -1.84 11.08
C TRP A 10 4.78 -2.37 11.75
N CYS A 11 4.28 -1.65 12.74
CA CYS A 11 3.15 -2.09 13.54
C CYS A 11 2.01 -1.07 13.45
N TRP A 12 0.82 -1.55 13.11
CA TRP A 12 -0.42 -0.76 13.13
C TRP A 12 -1.35 -1.31 14.19
N LYS A 13 -2.03 -0.42 14.90
CA LYS A 13 -3.08 -0.79 15.84
C LYS A 13 -4.40 -0.86 15.11
N GLU A 14 -5.08 -1.99 15.16
CA GLU A 14 -6.44 -2.14 14.67
C GLU A 14 -7.37 -1.22 15.46
N SER A 15 -8.01 -0.29 14.76
CA SER A 15 -8.91 0.70 15.36
C SER A 15 -9.53 1.59 14.28
N THR A 16 -10.78 1.98 14.45
CA THR A 16 -11.43 3.03 13.63
C THR A 16 -10.72 4.38 13.74
N THR A 17 -10.09 4.65 14.88
CA THR A 17 -9.31 5.88 15.11
C THR A 17 -8.07 5.94 14.24
N SER A 18 -7.29 4.86 14.20
CA SER A 18 -6.11 4.75 13.34
C SER A 18 -6.49 4.51 11.87
N GLY A 19 -7.75 4.11 11.62
CA GLY A 19 -8.23 3.78 10.29
C GLY A 19 -7.60 2.52 9.72
N PHE A 20 -7.34 1.54 10.56
CA PHE A 20 -6.81 0.23 10.20
C PHE A 20 -7.69 -0.88 10.74
N ASP A 21 -7.93 -1.90 9.94
CA ASP A 21 -8.74 -3.07 10.27
C ASP A 21 -8.12 -4.34 9.69
N ILE A 22 -8.32 -5.45 10.36
CA ILE A 22 -7.90 -6.78 9.90
C ILE A 22 -9.12 -7.67 9.91
N ASP A 23 -9.43 -8.27 8.78
CA ASP A 23 -10.52 -9.23 8.64
C ASP A 23 -9.97 -10.59 8.20
N LEU A 24 -10.50 -11.66 8.81
CA LEU A 24 -10.19 -13.05 8.47
C LEU A 24 -11.47 -13.72 8.03
N PHE A 25 -11.45 -14.33 6.85
CA PHE A 25 -12.62 -14.95 6.27
C PHE A 25 -12.31 -16.20 5.44
N ASP A 26 -13.29 -17.08 5.33
CA ASP A 26 -13.24 -18.24 4.45
C ASP A 26 -13.80 -17.87 3.07
N GLY A 27 -13.11 -18.26 2.02
CA GLY A 27 -13.58 -18.10 0.66
C GLY A 27 -14.77 -18.99 0.34
N THR A 28 -15.68 -18.47 -0.47
CA THR A 28 -16.92 -19.19 -0.86
C THR A 28 -16.95 -19.61 -2.33
N GLY A 29 -15.99 -19.15 -3.14
CA GLY A 29 -16.00 -19.36 -4.60
C GLY A 29 -17.18 -18.71 -5.32
N ALA A 30 -17.89 -17.79 -4.67
CA ALA A 30 -19.05 -17.08 -5.22
C ALA A 30 -18.97 -15.59 -4.89
N THR A 31 -19.42 -14.76 -5.81
CA THR A 31 -19.50 -13.30 -5.61
C THR A 31 -20.20 -12.96 -4.31
N ARG A 32 -19.59 -12.11 -3.48
CA ARG A 32 -20.13 -11.69 -2.18
C ARG A 32 -19.62 -10.32 -1.74
N THR A 33 -20.15 -9.84 -0.65
CA THR A 33 -19.57 -8.72 0.11
C THR A 33 -19.00 -9.23 1.43
N GLU A 34 -17.87 -8.64 1.86
CA GLU A 34 -17.27 -8.88 3.17
C GLU A 34 -17.36 -7.62 4.01
N ALA A 35 -17.68 -7.78 5.31
CA ALA A 35 -17.79 -6.67 6.23
C ALA A 35 -16.42 -6.20 6.72
N HIS A 36 -16.30 -4.94 7.11
CA HIS A 36 -15.11 -4.41 7.77
C HIS A 36 -15.44 -3.41 8.87
N GLY A 37 -14.54 -3.25 9.84
CA GLY A 37 -14.71 -2.43 11.02
C GLY A 37 -14.30 -0.97 10.91
N LEU A 38 -13.85 -0.47 9.73
CA LEU A 38 -13.30 0.89 9.59
C LEU A 38 -14.29 2.02 9.85
N SER A 39 -15.61 1.78 9.69
CA SER A 39 -16.66 2.81 9.74
C SER A 39 -16.42 3.97 8.76
N ALA A 40 -15.67 3.74 7.72
CA ALA A 40 -15.35 4.68 6.64
C ALA A 40 -14.94 3.90 5.40
N VAL A 41 -15.08 4.47 4.21
CA VAL A 41 -14.68 3.81 2.96
C VAL A 41 -13.18 3.50 2.99
N PRO A 42 -12.77 2.25 2.73
CA PRO A 42 -11.36 1.90 2.62
C PRO A 42 -10.69 2.62 1.44
N HIS A 43 -9.48 3.11 1.66
CA HIS A 43 -8.67 3.70 0.60
C HIS A 43 -7.62 2.73 0.04
N PHE A 44 -7.24 1.75 0.83
CA PHE A 44 -6.22 0.77 0.48
C PHE A 44 -6.51 -0.53 1.21
N TRP A 45 -6.37 -1.66 0.54
CA TRP A 45 -6.33 -2.96 1.19
C TRP A 45 -5.43 -3.95 0.47
N VAL A 46 -5.02 -4.94 1.21
CA VAL A 46 -4.24 -6.09 0.72
C VAL A 46 -4.94 -7.35 1.19
N ILE A 47 -5.27 -8.25 0.26
CA ILE A 47 -5.81 -9.56 0.56
C ILE A 47 -4.77 -10.63 0.22
N SER A 48 -4.56 -11.55 1.16
CA SER A 48 -3.68 -12.70 0.99
C SER A 48 -4.39 -13.97 1.40
N ARG A 49 -4.20 -15.05 0.62
CA ARG A 49 -4.64 -16.39 0.97
C ARG A 49 -3.62 -17.00 1.93
N LEU A 50 -4.08 -17.63 3.03
CA LEU A 50 -3.23 -18.09 4.13
C LEU A 50 -2.89 -19.59 4.04
N ASP A 51 -3.72 -20.38 3.39
CA ASP A 51 -3.64 -21.85 3.30
C ASP A 51 -2.85 -22.37 2.08
N GLU A 52 -2.36 -21.48 1.21
CA GLU A 52 -1.51 -21.84 0.07
C GLU A 52 -0.03 -21.54 0.34
N ALA A 53 0.83 -22.55 0.22
CA ALA A 53 2.26 -22.42 0.49
C ALA A 53 3.04 -21.69 -0.63
N ASP A 54 2.59 -21.81 -1.89
CA ASP A 54 3.25 -21.21 -3.05
C ASP A 54 2.22 -20.53 -3.97
N GLY A 55 2.41 -19.25 -4.20
CA GLY A 55 1.63 -18.50 -5.18
C GLY A 55 0.45 -17.72 -4.62
N SER A 56 0.32 -17.62 -3.29
CA SER A 56 -0.67 -16.71 -2.71
C SER A 56 -0.37 -15.30 -3.22
N ARG A 57 -1.29 -14.79 -4.01
CA ARG A 57 -1.19 -13.45 -4.55
C ARG A 57 -1.62 -12.48 -3.46
N TRP A 58 -0.78 -11.52 -3.15
CA TRP A 58 -1.12 -10.39 -2.29
C TRP A 58 -1.85 -9.37 -3.14
N CYS A 59 -3.17 -9.55 -3.28
CA CYS A 59 -4.00 -8.73 -4.14
C CYS A 59 -4.26 -7.36 -3.50
N VAL A 60 -4.01 -6.30 -4.26
CA VAL A 60 -4.04 -4.92 -3.76
C VAL A 60 -5.12 -4.12 -4.46
N TYR A 61 -5.96 -3.46 -3.67
CA TYR A 61 -6.80 -2.35 -4.07
C TYR A 61 -6.20 -1.03 -3.57
N HIS A 62 -6.26 0.00 -4.40
CA HIS A 62 -5.93 1.36 -4.00
C HIS A 62 -6.90 2.33 -4.67
N HIS A 63 -7.59 3.16 -3.91
CA HIS A 63 -8.68 4.03 -4.37
C HIS A 63 -8.25 5.09 -5.41
N LYS A 64 -6.96 5.22 -5.66
CA LYS A 64 -6.37 6.11 -6.67
C LYS A 64 -5.54 5.34 -7.71
N ASN A 65 -5.80 4.05 -7.87
CA ASN A 65 -5.11 3.25 -8.87
C ASN A 65 -5.42 3.77 -10.28
N THR A 66 -6.71 3.85 -10.61
CA THR A 66 -7.23 4.45 -11.85
C THR A 66 -8.49 5.28 -11.55
N ASP A 67 -9.21 5.72 -12.56
CA ASP A 67 -10.49 6.41 -12.42
C ASP A 67 -11.64 5.45 -12.01
N ALA A 68 -11.45 4.13 -12.21
CA ALA A 68 -12.37 3.07 -11.80
C ALA A 68 -11.62 1.99 -11.01
N PRO A 69 -11.11 2.29 -9.79
CA PRO A 69 -10.21 1.41 -9.05
C PRO A 69 -10.84 0.08 -8.64
N GLU A 70 -12.17 -0.03 -8.63
CA GLU A 70 -12.92 -1.26 -8.37
C GLU A 70 -12.85 -2.28 -9.52
N THR A 71 -12.43 -1.88 -10.71
CA THR A 71 -12.19 -2.77 -11.84
C THR A 71 -10.74 -3.24 -11.95
N ASP A 72 -9.87 -2.72 -11.09
CA ASP A 72 -8.43 -2.86 -11.23
C ASP A 72 -7.78 -3.55 -10.04
N ASN A 73 -6.69 -4.25 -10.33
CA ASN A 73 -5.87 -4.90 -9.31
C ASN A 73 -4.38 -4.67 -9.53
N LEU A 74 -3.67 -4.59 -8.42
CA LEU A 74 -2.24 -4.74 -8.31
C LEU A 74 -1.91 -5.96 -7.45
N GLN A 75 -0.66 -6.39 -7.47
CA GLN A 75 -0.17 -7.49 -6.64
C GLN A 75 1.09 -7.03 -5.91
N LEU A 76 1.07 -7.05 -4.58
CA LEU A 76 2.24 -6.68 -3.76
C LEU A 76 3.39 -7.69 -3.91
N SER A 77 3.10 -8.89 -4.40
CA SER A 77 4.08 -9.96 -4.63
C SER A 77 4.75 -9.92 -6.01
N THR A 78 4.41 -8.96 -6.88
CA THR A 78 4.94 -8.88 -8.25
C THR A 78 5.34 -7.46 -8.64
N ASP A 79 6.07 -7.34 -9.76
CA ASP A 79 6.43 -6.08 -10.42
C ASP A 79 5.47 -5.70 -11.57
N ALA A 80 4.30 -6.36 -11.66
CA ALA A 80 3.31 -6.09 -12.69
C ALA A 80 2.73 -4.66 -12.56
N ALA A 81 2.33 -4.11 -13.70
CA ALA A 81 1.48 -2.93 -13.76
C ALA A 81 0.05 -3.24 -13.29
N THR A 82 -0.79 -2.22 -13.16
CA THR A 82 -2.24 -2.38 -12.97
C THR A 82 -2.85 -3.24 -14.06
N VAL A 83 -3.77 -4.12 -13.67
CA VAL A 83 -4.52 -5.00 -14.56
C VAL A 83 -6.01 -4.83 -14.29
N ASP A 84 -6.77 -4.67 -15.36
CA ASP A 84 -8.23 -4.72 -15.33
C ASP A 84 -8.67 -6.17 -15.08
N VAL A 85 -9.29 -6.43 -13.93
CA VAL A 85 -9.79 -7.75 -13.52
C VAL A 85 -10.92 -7.60 -12.49
N THR A 86 -11.88 -8.50 -12.52
CA THR A 86 -13.12 -8.43 -11.72
C THR A 86 -12.95 -8.84 -10.24
N ARG A 87 -11.75 -8.80 -9.65
CA ARG A 87 -11.51 -9.30 -8.27
C ARG A 87 -12.39 -8.66 -7.23
N TRP A 88 -12.67 -7.38 -7.39
CA TRP A 88 -13.52 -6.59 -6.51
C TRP A 88 -14.98 -6.56 -6.99
N ASN A 89 -15.36 -7.50 -7.89
CA ASN A 89 -16.69 -7.59 -8.51
C ASN A 89 -17.14 -6.27 -9.14
N ASP A 90 -16.19 -5.49 -9.67
CA ASP A 90 -16.41 -4.17 -10.30
C ASP A 90 -17.32 -3.27 -9.45
N THR A 91 -17.20 -3.38 -8.14
CA THR A 91 -18.08 -2.71 -7.18
C THR A 91 -17.28 -1.93 -6.17
N ALA A 92 -17.48 -0.62 -6.15
CA ALA A 92 -16.81 0.29 -5.22
C ALA A 92 -17.15 -0.08 -3.76
N PRO A 93 -16.16 0.00 -2.83
CA PRO A 93 -16.39 -0.28 -1.43
C PRO A 93 -17.27 0.80 -0.78
N THR A 94 -17.93 0.40 0.30
CA THR A 94 -18.74 1.29 1.15
C THR A 94 -18.03 1.55 2.49
N SER A 95 -18.66 2.24 3.41
CA SER A 95 -18.14 2.42 4.77
C SER A 95 -18.28 1.18 5.67
N SER A 96 -18.84 0.09 5.16
CA SER A 96 -19.15 -1.11 5.95
C SER A 96 -18.78 -2.43 5.26
N VAL A 97 -18.67 -2.44 3.94
CA VAL A 97 -18.37 -3.65 3.16
C VAL A 97 -17.48 -3.35 1.96
N PHE A 98 -16.69 -4.33 1.54
CA PHE A 98 -16.04 -4.43 0.25
C PHE A 98 -16.55 -5.65 -0.51
N SER A 99 -16.42 -5.65 -1.82
CA SER A 99 -16.94 -6.70 -2.69
C SER A 99 -15.84 -7.62 -3.17
N LEU A 100 -16.16 -8.91 -3.29
CA LEU A 100 -15.27 -9.96 -3.79
C LEU A 100 -15.97 -10.72 -4.92
N SER A 101 -15.24 -11.03 -5.98
CA SER A 101 -15.70 -11.95 -7.03
C SER A 101 -15.48 -13.42 -6.60
N ASP A 102 -15.62 -14.32 -7.55
CA ASP A 102 -15.29 -15.74 -7.43
C ASP A 102 -13.80 -16.06 -7.73
N ASP A 103 -12.95 -15.02 -7.91
CA ASP A 103 -11.51 -15.21 -8.18
C ASP A 103 -10.83 -15.94 -7.00
N THR A 104 -10.14 -17.02 -7.33
CA THR A 104 -9.49 -17.90 -6.35
C THR A 104 -8.41 -17.20 -5.51
N SER A 105 -7.87 -16.06 -5.98
CA SER A 105 -6.84 -15.29 -5.27
C SER A 105 -7.39 -14.43 -4.13
N VAL A 106 -8.69 -14.18 -4.10
CA VAL A 106 -9.36 -13.33 -3.10
C VAL A 106 -10.56 -13.96 -2.41
N ASN A 107 -11.14 -15.04 -2.99
CA ASN A 107 -12.36 -15.65 -2.45
C ASN A 107 -12.56 -17.11 -2.95
N GLY A 108 -11.46 -17.86 -3.22
CA GLY A 108 -11.56 -19.27 -3.65
C GLY A 108 -12.26 -20.13 -2.62
N ASP A 109 -13.12 -21.05 -3.08
CA ASP A 109 -13.92 -21.95 -2.23
C ASP A 109 -13.04 -22.71 -1.24
N GLY A 110 -13.38 -22.68 0.03
CA GLY A 110 -12.67 -23.33 1.12
C GLY A 110 -11.28 -22.76 1.43
N GLY A 111 -10.86 -21.65 0.80
CA GLY A 111 -9.60 -20.97 1.10
C GLY A 111 -9.70 -20.09 2.33
N GLU A 112 -8.65 -20.01 3.14
CA GLU A 112 -8.53 -19.07 4.27
C GLU A 112 -7.85 -17.78 3.83
N PHE A 113 -8.45 -16.62 4.12
CA PHE A 113 -7.96 -15.32 3.68
C PHE A 113 -7.79 -14.34 4.83
N SER A 114 -6.81 -13.45 4.68
CA SER A 114 -6.69 -12.23 5.49
C SER A 114 -6.83 -11.00 4.60
N ALA A 115 -7.59 -10.01 5.07
CA ALA A 115 -7.67 -8.68 4.49
C ALA A 115 -7.13 -7.66 5.48
N TYR A 116 -6.15 -6.87 5.05
CA TYR A 116 -5.64 -5.71 5.77
C TYR A 116 -6.19 -4.47 5.10
N LEU A 117 -6.99 -3.68 5.81
CA LEU A 117 -7.71 -2.54 5.24
C LEU A 117 -7.30 -1.23 5.93
N TRP A 118 -7.14 -0.18 5.14
CA TRP A 118 -6.85 1.17 5.64
C TRP A 118 -7.76 2.21 5.05
N THR A 119 -8.15 3.19 5.88
CA THR A 119 -8.71 4.47 5.43
C THR A 119 -7.81 5.61 5.88
N GLY A 120 -7.68 6.65 5.05
CA GLY A 120 -6.84 7.80 5.38
C GLY A 120 -7.36 8.59 6.60
N LYS A 121 -6.45 8.96 7.49
CA LYS A 121 -6.71 9.79 8.66
C LYS A 121 -5.86 11.05 8.60
N GLN A 122 -6.49 12.20 8.67
CA GLN A 122 -5.81 13.48 8.61
C GLN A 122 -4.71 13.59 9.69
N GLY A 123 -3.49 13.95 9.26
CA GLY A 123 -2.34 14.07 10.13
C GLY A 123 -1.69 12.74 10.55
N PHE A 124 -2.22 11.60 10.12
CA PHE A 124 -1.70 10.27 10.46
C PHE A 124 -1.40 9.41 9.24
N SER A 125 -2.33 9.28 8.29
CA SER A 125 -2.13 8.44 7.11
C SER A 125 -2.74 9.06 5.86
N LYS A 126 -2.11 8.83 4.71
CA LYS A 126 -2.60 9.28 3.41
C LYS A 126 -2.30 8.26 2.33
N PHE A 127 -3.32 8.00 1.51
CA PHE A 127 -3.26 7.17 0.33
C PHE A 127 -3.55 8.07 -0.88
N GLY A 128 -2.68 8.08 -1.85
CA GLY A 128 -2.80 9.02 -2.96
C GLY A 128 -2.00 8.61 -4.18
N THR A 129 -1.94 9.51 -5.13
CA THR A 129 -1.23 9.34 -6.39
C THR A 129 -0.43 10.59 -6.74
N TYR A 130 0.59 10.43 -7.58
CA TYR A 130 1.32 11.52 -8.19
C TYR A 130 1.88 11.09 -9.55
N GLU A 131 2.24 12.05 -10.38
CA GLU A 131 2.88 11.84 -11.67
C GLU A 131 4.39 12.07 -11.56
N GLY A 132 5.18 11.18 -12.14
CA GLY A 132 6.62 11.28 -12.20
C GLY A 132 7.06 12.39 -13.15
N THR A 133 8.14 13.08 -12.77
CA THR A 133 8.69 14.22 -13.55
C THR A 133 9.84 13.83 -14.46
N GLY A 134 10.44 12.66 -14.29
CA GLY A 134 11.65 12.25 -15.01
C GLY A 134 12.90 13.05 -14.65
N ASN A 135 12.90 13.72 -13.50
CA ASN A 135 13.99 14.56 -13.03
C ASN A 135 14.45 14.12 -11.65
N ALA A 136 15.77 14.14 -11.38
CA ALA A 136 16.32 13.86 -10.05
C ALA A 136 15.86 14.89 -9.00
N ASP A 137 15.48 16.10 -9.39
CA ASP A 137 14.71 17.05 -8.58
C ASP A 137 13.22 16.81 -8.81
N GLY A 138 12.74 15.65 -8.34
CA GLY A 138 11.45 15.08 -8.68
C GLY A 138 10.24 15.71 -8.01
N ALA A 139 9.10 15.06 -8.18
CA ALA A 139 7.83 15.52 -7.64
C ALA A 139 7.85 15.63 -6.11
N PHE A 140 7.37 16.75 -5.58
CA PHE A 140 7.00 16.87 -4.18
C PHE A 140 5.56 16.41 -3.97
N VAL A 141 5.37 15.48 -3.04
CA VAL A 141 4.07 14.92 -2.71
C VAL A 141 3.66 15.36 -1.31
N TYR A 142 2.63 16.19 -1.24
CA TYR A 142 2.11 16.70 0.01
C TYR A 142 1.27 15.63 0.73
N THR A 143 1.65 15.26 1.95
CA THR A 143 0.88 14.35 2.82
C THR A 143 0.12 15.07 3.91
N GLY A 144 0.58 16.26 4.32
CA GLY A 144 0.06 17.01 5.47
C GLY A 144 0.76 16.66 6.79
N PHE A 145 1.78 15.79 6.73
CA PHE A 145 2.61 15.39 7.86
C PHE A 145 3.99 14.93 7.35
N ARG A 146 4.96 14.82 8.25
CA ARG A 146 6.23 14.16 7.95
C ARG A 146 6.03 12.64 7.95
N PRO A 147 6.26 11.94 6.83
CA PRO A 147 6.14 10.49 6.80
C PRO A 147 7.26 9.81 7.61
N ALA A 148 6.91 8.73 8.31
CA ALA A 148 7.86 7.74 8.83
C ALA A 148 7.94 6.50 7.95
N PHE A 149 6.90 6.27 7.13
CA PHE A 149 6.79 5.13 6.24
C PHE A 149 6.12 5.58 4.94
N VAL A 150 6.66 5.14 3.82
CA VAL A 150 6.08 5.31 2.48
C VAL A 150 6.20 4.01 1.71
N LEU A 151 5.07 3.44 1.30
CA LEU A 151 4.99 2.38 0.30
C LEU A 151 4.57 2.99 -1.02
N MET A 152 5.20 2.60 -2.12
CA MET A 152 4.97 3.20 -3.43
C MET A 152 4.99 2.14 -4.55
N LYS A 153 4.22 2.38 -5.61
CA LYS A 153 4.20 1.55 -6.82
C LYS A 153 3.90 2.38 -8.06
N CYS A 154 4.66 2.15 -9.12
CA CYS A 154 4.29 2.59 -10.47
C CYS A 154 3.14 1.73 -10.99
N ILE A 155 2.05 2.34 -11.47
CA ILE A 155 0.86 1.63 -11.93
C ILE A 155 0.84 1.41 -13.45
N ASP A 156 1.58 2.20 -14.22
CA ASP A 156 1.53 2.23 -15.69
C ASP A 156 2.51 1.28 -16.37
N SER A 157 3.54 0.83 -15.65
CA SER A 157 4.64 0.06 -16.25
C SER A 157 4.91 -1.23 -15.48
N ALA A 158 4.91 -2.35 -16.19
CA ALA A 158 5.43 -3.61 -15.68
C ALA A 158 6.96 -3.55 -15.53
N GLY A 159 7.52 -4.43 -14.68
CA GLY A 159 8.95 -4.47 -14.38
C GLY A 159 9.40 -3.35 -13.45
N THR A 160 8.46 -2.68 -12.77
CA THR A 160 8.72 -1.70 -11.70
C THR A 160 8.39 -2.32 -10.35
N ASP A 161 9.31 -2.22 -9.41
CA ASP A 161 9.12 -2.82 -8.09
C ASP A 161 8.21 -1.97 -7.19
N TRP A 162 7.61 -2.61 -6.21
CA TRP A 162 7.12 -1.93 -5.03
C TRP A 162 8.32 -1.48 -4.20
N ASN A 163 8.22 -0.31 -3.59
CA ASN A 163 9.31 0.22 -2.78
C ASN A 163 8.78 0.71 -1.43
N ILE A 164 9.49 0.35 -0.36
CA ILE A 164 9.22 0.81 0.99
C ILE A 164 10.40 1.63 1.49
N TRP A 165 10.13 2.85 1.94
CA TRP A 165 11.05 3.69 2.71
C TRP A 165 10.52 3.89 4.12
N ASP A 166 11.42 3.92 5.09
CA ASP A 166 11.09 4.30 6.44
C ASP A 166 12.19 5.18 7.08
N ASN A 167 11.83 5.91 8.14
CA ASN A 167 12.73 6.85 8.80
C ASN A 167 13.73 6.20 9.76
N ARG A 168 13.81 4.88 9.80
CA ARG A 168 14.78 4.12 10.61
C ARG A 168 15.97 3.62 9.80
N ARG A 169 15.92 3.81 8.51
CA ARG A 169 17.04 3.48 7.63
C ARG A 169 18.18 4.47 7.77
N PRO A 170 19.44 4.05 7.45
CA PRO A 170 20.61 4.94 7.56
C PRO A 170 20.46 6.20 6.72
N GLY A 171 20.95 7.31 7.27
CA GLY A 171 20.98 8.61 6.60
C GLY A 171 19.85 9.55 6.99
N TYR A 172 20.03 10.84 6.68
CA TYR A 172 19.05 11.90 6.97
C TYR A 172 17.80 11.75 6.10
N ASN A 173 18.02 11.47 4.81
CA ASN A 173 16.99 11.14 3.84
C ASN A 173 17.30 9.74 3.34
N PRO A 174 16.40 8.77 3.52
CA PRO A 174 16.70 7.40 3.20
C PRO A 174 16.93 7.23 1.70
N ASN A 175 18.11 6.76 1.34
CA ASN A 175 18.41 6.25 0.01
C ASN A 175 18.37 4.72 -0.04
N TYR A 176 18.04 4.11 1.09
CA TYR A 176 17.81 2.69 1.23
C TYR A 176 16.32 2.40 1.18
N TYR A 177 15.94 1.37 0.45
CA TYR A 177 14.56 0.91 0.37
C TYR A 177 14.48 -0.61 0.40
N LEU A 178 13.31 -1.13 0.74
CA LEU A 178 13.00 -2.56 0.63
C LEU A 178 12.00 -2.77 -0.51
N PRO A 179 12.30 -3.63 -1.51
CA PRO A 179 11.30 -4.08 -2.48
C PRO A 179 10.53 -5.28 -1.91
N PRO A 180 9.27 -5.12 -1.43
CA PRO A 180 8.53 -6.21 -0.79
C PRO A 180 8.14 -7.33 -1.74
N ASN A 181 8.19 -7.10 -3.05
CA ASN A 181 7.96 -8.10 -4.10
C ASN A 181 9.20 -8.91 -4.48
N LYS A 182 10.34 -8.67 -3.83
CA LYS A 182 11.61 -9.34 -4.14
C LYS A 182 12.18 -10.02 -2.89
N ASN A 183 12.88 -11.12 -3.10
CA ASN A 183 13.70 -11.74 -2.06
C ASN A 183 15.11 -11.13 -2.10
N LEU A 184 15.22 -9.86 -1.74
CA LEU A 184 16.45 -9.10 -1.72
C LEU A 184 16.68 -8.47 -0.35
N ALA A 185 17.95 -8.29 -0.01
CA ALA A 185 18.31 -7.40 1.08
C ALA A 185 17.94 -5.95 0.73
N GLU A 186 18.05 -5.06 1.70
CA GLU A 186 17.94 -3.63 1.53
C GLU A 186 18.80 -3.13 0.35
N VAL A 187 18.22 -2.30 -0.50
CA VAL A 187 18.85 -1.80 -1.73
C VAL A 187 19.13 -0.30 -1.60
N THR A 188 20.30 0.12 -2.10
CA THR A 188 20.69 1.54 -2.19
C THR A 188 20.58 1.99 -3.63
N ALA A 189 19.74 2.94 -3.96
CA ALA A 189 19.73 3.62 -5.28
C ALA A 189 18.55 4.58 -5.47
N HIS A 190 17.51 4.46 -4.69
CA HIS A 190 16.29 5.25 -4.88
C HIS A 190 16.12 6.22 -3.71
N GLU A 191 16.71 7.40 -3.85
CA GLU A 191 16.64 8.43 -2.82
C GLU A 191 15.24 9.02 -2.70
N LEU A 192 14.74 9.13 -1.47
CA LEU A 192 13.48 9.76 -1.12
C LEU A 192 13.69 10.70 0.06
N ASP A 193 13.38 11.97 -0.12
CA ASP A 193 13.37 12.93 0.99
C ASP A 193 12.07 12.79 1.79
N LEU A 194 12.16 12.47 3.08
CA LEU A 194 11.04 12.56 4.02
C LEU A 194 11.00 13.95 4.65
N LEU A 195 10.10 14.79 4.14
CA LEU A 195 10.00 16.21 4.48
C LEU A 195 8.95 16.46 5.59
N SER A 196 8.93 17.65 6.17
CA SER A 196 8.05 18.00 7.28
C SER A 196 6.56 17.87 6.99
N ASN A 197 6.16 17.93 5.70
CA ASN A 197 4.76 17.89 5.27
C ASN A 197 4.50 17.00 4.04
N GLY A 198 5.45 16.09 3.73
CA GLY A 198 5.36 15.21 2.59
C GLY A 198 6.66 14.49 2.29
N PHE A 199 6.78 14.01 1.06
CA PHE A 199 8.00 13.40 0.57
C PHE A 199 8.35 13.89 -0.83
N LYS A 200 9.59 13.69 -1.25
CA LYS A 200 10.06 14.09 -2.57
C LYS A 200 10.97 13.02 -3.15
N ALA A 201 10.66 12.58 -4.37
CA ALA A 201 11.53 11.70 -5.13
C ALA A 201 12.81 12.42 -5.56
N ARG A 202 13.96 11.78 -5.37
CA ARG A 202 15.30 12.36 -5.66
C ARG A 202 16.08 11.60 -6.72
N ALA A 203 15.48 10.60 -7.32
CA ALA A 203 16.08 9.86 -8.42
C ALA A 203 15.17 9.88 -9.66
N ASN A 204 15.80 9.80 -10.83
CA ASN A 204 15.12 9.61 -12.10
C ASN A 204 15.17 8.13 -12.45
N ASN A 205 14.24 7.35 -11.94
CA ASN A 205 14.12 5.93 -12.24
C ASN A 205 12.66 5.50 -12.43
N ASN A 206 12.47 4.31 -12.96
CA ASN A 206 11.15 3.82 -13.32
C ASN A 206 10.27 3.48 -12.09
N ASP A 207 10.90 3.13 -10.96
CA ASP A 207 10.16 2.68 -9.78
C ASP A 207 9.55 3.82 -8.98
N GLN A 208 10.06 5.06 -9.13
CA GLN A 208 9.55 6.19 -8.34
C GLN A 208 9.29 7.49 -9.09
N ASN A 209 9.88 7.76 -10.27
CA ASN A 209 9.81 9.11 -10.85
C ASN A 209 10.06 9.20 -12.36
N LYS A 210 9.72 8.19 -13.15
CA LYS A 210 9.78 8.29 -14.61
C LYS A 210 8.74 9.29 -15.11
N ALA A 211 9.13 10.13 -16.07
CA ALA A 211 8.24 11.11 -16.69
C ALA A 211 6.96 10.44 -17.25
N ALA A 212 5.83 11.08 -17.01
CA ALA A 212 4.50 10.67 -17.47
C ALA A 212 4.04 9.28 -16.96
N ASN A 213 4.70 8.74 -15.92
CA ASN A 213 4.20 7.57 -15.20
C ASN A 213 3.46 8.00 -13.93
N THR A 214 2.40 7.30 -13.63
CA THR A 214 1.60 7.49 -12.42
C THR A 214 2.06 6.55 -11.32
N TYR A 215 2.12 7.06 -10.10
CA TYR A 215 2.52 6.32 -8.90
C TYR A 215 1.45 6.43 -7.84
N ILE A 216 1.07 5.31 -7.25
CA ILE A 216 0.27 5.29 -6.03
C ILE A 216 1.18 5.20 -4.80
N TYR A 217 0.70 5.69 -3.67
CA TYR A 217 1.42 5.58 -2.41
C TYR A 217 0.50 5.39 -1.21
N ALA A 218 1.05 4.74 -0.17
CA ALA A 218 0.54 4.73 1.19
C ALA A 218 1.60 5.35 2.10
N ALA A 219 1.25 6.42 2.82
CA ALA A 219 2.16 7.13 3.72
C ALA A 219 1.59 7.21 5.13
N PHE A 220 2.47 7.01 6.14
CA PHE A 220 2.12 7.07 7.56
C PHE A 220 3.05 8.05 8.29
N ALA A 221 2.49 8.81 9.23
CA ALA A 221 3.18 9.88 9.92
C ALA A 221 4.23 9.39 10.92
N GLU A 222 5.33 10.15 11.05
CA GLU A 222 6.35 9.95 12.09
C GLU A 222 5.80 10.27 13.49
N ALA A 223 5.04 11.35 13.58
CA ALA A 223 4.37 11.78 14.80
C ALA A 223 2.96 12.23 14.41
N PRO A 224 1.94 11.37 14.57
CA PRO A 224 0.59 11.73 14.23
C PRO A 224 0.10 12.90 15.11
N PHE A 225 -0.69 13.80 14.52
CA PHE A 225 -1.32 14.85 15.30
C PHE A 225 -2.28 14.25 16.31
N VAL A 226 -2.10 14.65 17.57
CA VAL A 226 -3.01 14.29 18.64
C VAL A 226 -4.04 15.38 18.75
N ASN A 227 -5.31 15.06 18.59
CA ASN A 227 -6.41 16.01 18.79
C ASN A 227 -6.57 16.35 20.30
N SER A 228 -7.49 17.27 20.63
CA SER A 228 -7.76 17.68 22.00
C SER A 228 -8.18 16.54 22.95
N ASN A 229 -8.57 15.38 22.40
CA ASN A 229 -8.95 14.18 23.15
C ASN A 229 -7.78 13.17 23.30
N GLY A 230 -6.58 13.55 22.91
CA GLY A 230 -5.41 12.67 22.97
C GLY A 230 -5.38 11.56 21.93
N VAL A 231 -6.17 11.67 20.87
CA VAL A 231 -6.29 10.67 19.80
C VAL A 231 -5.57 11.20 18.56
N PRO A 232 -4.70 10.37 17.92
CA PRO A 232 -4.04 10.74 16.66
C PRO A 232 -5.03 11.02 15.55
#